data_7a7ccd3dceb0ed84fd72ab6e863f6943
#
_entry.id   7a7ccd3dceb0ed84fd72ab6e863f6943
#
_cell.length_a   1.000
_cell.length_b   1.000
_cell.length_c   1.000
_cell.angle_alpha   90.00
_cell.angle_beta   90.00
_cell.angle_gamma   90.00
#
_symmetry.space_group_name_H-M   'P 1'
#
loop_
_entity.id
_entity.type
_entity.pdbx_description
1 polymer ?
#
loop_
_entity_poly.entity_id
_entity_poly.type
_entity_poly.pdbx_seq_one_letter_code
_entity_poly.pdbx_strand_id
1 'polypeptide(L)' 'MPKIQAPTVALHRELRRQQLIGAAMELALANGAGSITVAAVAAKAGLARSSIYEYFSSSADLVADLVLEEL' A
#
# COMPACT_ATOMS: atom_id res chain seq x y z
N MET A 1 -1.35 27.38 -15.51
CA MET A 1 -1.14 26.76 -15.21
C MET A 1 -1.16 25.85 -15.07
N PRO A 2 -1.24 25.46 -15.22
CA PRO A 2 -1.29 24.52 -15.04
C PRO A 2 -0.91 23.68 -14.83
N LYS A 3 -0.63 23.29 -14.86
CA LYS A 3 -0.21 22.42 -14.64
C LYS A 3 -0.43 21.42 -14.22
N ILE A 4 -0.35 21.06 -14.06
CA ILE A 4 -0.85 20.20 -13.44
C ILE A 4 -1.12 18.87 -13.89
N GLN A 5 -1.31 18.60 -14.94
CA GLN A 5 -1.67 17.35 -15.45
C GLN A 5 -0.56 16.35 -15.49
N ALA A 6 0.58 16.79 -15.59
CA ALA A 6 1.70 15.90 -15.71
C ALA A 6 1.77 14.84 -14.62
N PRO A 7 1.43 15.14 -13.39
CA PRO A 7 1.58 14.16 -12.33
C PRO A 7 0.44 13.15 -12.24
N THR A 8 -0.41 13.05 -13.22
CA THR A 8 -1.57 12.17 -13.12
C THR A 8 -1.19 10.72 -12.83
N VAL A 9 -0.22 10.17 -13.57
CA VAL A 9 0.20 8.79 -13.36
C VAL A 9 0.87 8.65 -12.01
N ALA A 10 1.74 9.59 -11.68
CA ALA A 10 2.42 9.57 -10.38
C ALA A 10 1.43 9.71 -9.24
N LEU A 11 0.41 10.55 -9.42
CA LEU A 11 -0.61 10.74 -8.41
C LEU A 11 -1.43 9.47 -8.19
N HIS A 12 -1.84 8.81 -9.28
CA HIS A 12 -2.58 7.56 -9.16
C HIS A 12 -1.75 6.50 -8.44
N ARG A 13 -0.46 6.44 -8.76
CA ARG A 13 0.43 5.48 -8.12
C ARG A 13 0.55 5.77 -6.64
N GLU A 14 0.68 7.03 -6.27
CA GLU A 14 0.79 7.41 -4.86
C GLU A 14 -0.50 7.12 -4.10
N LEU A 15 -1.65 7.42 -4.70
CA LEU A 15 -2.93 7.12 -4.06
C LEU A 15 -3.10 5.62 -3.85
N ARG A 16 -2.68 4.82 -4.83
CA ARG A 16 -2.76 3.37 -4.70
C ARG A 16 -1.83 2.88 -3.60
N ARG A 17 -0.62 3.44 -3.54
CA ARG A 17 0.33 3.09 -2.49
C ARG A 17 -0.25 3.41 -1.11
N GLN A 18 -0.85 4.58 -0.96
CA GLN A 18 -1.48 4.97 0.31
C GLN A 18 -2.64 4.04 0.66
N GLN A 19 -3.40 3.62 -0.33
CA GLN A 19 -4.49 2.68 -0.12
C GLN A 19 -3.98 1.35 0.43
N LEU A 20 -2.86 0.87 -0.13
CA LEU A 20 -2.27 -0.38 0.32
C LEU A 20 -1.71 -0.27 1.73
N ILE A 21 -1.08 0.85 2.05
CA ILE A 21 -0.57 1.08 3.40
C ILE A 21 -1.74 1.14 4.38
N GLY A 22 -2.83 1.79 4.01
CA GLY A 22 -4.02 1.86 4.85
C GLY A 22 -4.62 0.49 5.11
N ALA A 23 -4.66 -0.36 4.08
CA ALA A 23 -5.16 -1.73 4.22
C ALA A 23 -4.28 -2.53 5.19
N ALA A 24 -2.97 -2.36 5.07
CA ALA A 24 -2.03 -3.04 5.96
C ALA A 24 -2.21 -2.58 7.40
N MET A 25 -2.40 -1.28 7.60
CA MET A 25 -2.63 -0.74 8.93
C MET A 25 -3.88 -1.32 9.55
N GLU A 26 -4.98 -1.41 8.78
CA GLU A 26 -6.21 -1.99 9.29
C GLU A 26 -6.02 -3.45 9.69
N LEU A 27 -5.25 -4.20 8.89
CA LEU A 27 -4.96 -5.59 9.24
C LEU A 27 -4.18 -5.68 10.55
N ALA A 28 -3.19 -4.80 10.70
CA ALA A 28 -2.37 -4.80 11.92
C ALA A 28 -3.22 -4.46 13.15
N LEU A 29 -4.11 -3.48 13.01
CA LEU A 29 -4.96 -3.08 14.13
C LEU A 29 -5.95 -4.16 14.50
N ALA A 30 -6.45 -4.89 13.50
CA ALA A 30 -7.44 -5.94 13.76
C ALA A 30 -6.83 -7.24 14.25
N ASN A 31 -5.67 -7.62 13.72
CA ASN A 31 -5.11 -8.95 13.94
C ASN A 31 -3.64 -8.95 14.33
N GLY A 32 -3.04 -7.78 14.50
CA GLY A 32 -1.62 -7.69 14.85
C GLY A 32 -0.74 -7.60 13.61
N ALA A 33 0.47 -7.12 13.81
CA ALA A 33 1.40 -6.87 12.70
C ALA A 33 1.73 -8.15 11.92
N GLY A 34 1.68 -9.31 12.57
CA GLY A 34 1.97 -10.58 11.90
C GLY A 34 0.94 -10.94 10.84
N SER A 35 -0.22 -10.28 10.82
CA SER A 35 -1.25 -10.57 9.83
C SER A 35 -0.98 -9.87 8.50
N ILE A 36 0.02 -9.00 8.44
CA ILE A 36 0.32 -8.25 7.22
C ILE A 36 1.08 -9.14 6.25
N THR A 37 0.36 -9.66 5.25
CA THR A 37 0.96 -10.44 4.18
C THR A 37 0.50 -9.84 2.86
N VAL A 38 1.25 -10.11 1.79
CA VAL A 38 0.85 -9.61 0.48
C VAL A 38 -0.55 -10.08 0.12
N ALA A 39 -0.84 -11.36 0.39
CA ALA A 39 -2.16 -11.92 0.08
C ALA A 39 -3.26 -11.23 0.86
N ALA A 40 -3.06 -10.98 2.15
CA ALA A 40 -4.08 -10.36 2.99
C ALA A 40 -4.32 -8.91 2.58
N VAL A 41 -3.24 -8.17 2.28
CA VAL A 41 -3.36 -6.79 1.84
C VAL A 41 -4.08 -6.73 0.50
N ALA A 42 -3.72 -7.61 -0.42
CA ALA A 42 -4.36 -7.66 -1.73
C ALA A 42 -5.85 -7.92 -1.60
N ALA A 43 -6.23 -8.89 -0.77
CA ALA A 43 -7.63 -9.22 -0.56
C ALA A 43 -8.39 -8.03 0.03
N LYS A 44 -7.79 -7.37 1.02
CA LYS A 44 -8.45 -6.25 1.66
C LYS A 44 -8.59 -5.06 0.73
N ALA A 45 -7.59 -4.82 -0.12
CA ALA A 45 -7.62 -3.72 -1.08
C ALA A 45 -8.41 -4.05 -2.33
N GLY A 46 -8.79 -5.31 -2.52
CA GLY A 46 -9.54 -5.72 -3.70
C GLY A 46 -8.67 -5.81 -4.94
N LEU A 47 -7.41 -6.18 -4.79
CA LEU A 47 -6.44 -6.24 -5.88
C LEU A 47 -5.83 -7.62 -5.99
N ALA A 48 -5.24 -7.90 -7.15
CA ALA A 48 -4.46 -9.11 -7.34
C ALA A 48 -3.11 -8.94 -6.65
N ARG A 49 -2.52 -10.06 -6.21
CA ARG A 49 -1.20 -9.99 -5.56
C ARG A 49 -0.14 -9.40 -6.47
N SER A 50 -0.23 -9.68 -7.76
CA SER A 50 0.73 -9.14 -8.72
C SER A 50 0.72 -7.60 -8.71
N SER A 51 -0.45 -7.00 -8.45
CA SER A 51 -0.55 -5.55 -8.37
C SER A 51 0.22 -5.01 -7.16
N ILE A 52 0.20 -5.75 -6.06
CA ILE A 52 0.92 -5.34 -4.87
C ILE A 52 2.43 -5.29 -5.15
N TYR A 53 2.93 -6.28 -5.89
CA TYR A 53 4.36 -6.35 -6.18
C TYR A 53 4.85 -5.21 -7.08
N GLU A 54 3.94 -4.46 -7.69
CA GLU A 54 4.32 -3.25 -8.42
C GLU A 54 4.71 -2.11 -7.49
N TYR A 55 4.30 -2.20 -6.23
CA TYR A 55 4.54 -1.14 -5.24
C TYR A 55 5.51 -1.57 -4.16
N PHE A 56 5.45 -2.82 -3.76
CA PHE A 56 6.27 -3.34 -2.67
C PHE A 56 6.83 -4.70 -3.07
N SER A 57 8.11 -4.90 -2.81
CA SER A 57 8.75 -6.15 -3.20
C SER A 57 8.36 -7.31 -2.30
N SER A 58 7.88 -7.03 -1.08
CA SER A 58 7.50 -8.06 -0.14
C SER A 58 6.65 -7.44 0.96
N SER A 59 6.06 -8.28 1.81
CA SER A 59 5.31 -7.78 2.95
C SER A 59 6.22 -7.01 3.92
N ALA A 60 7.47 -7.41 4.03
CA ALA A 60 8.42 -6.69 4.88
C ALA A 60 8.65 -5.27 4.37
N ASP A 61 8.74 -5.13 3.05
CA ASP A 61 8.88 -3.81 2.42
C ASP A 61 7.68 -2.93 2.71
N LEU A 62 6.49 -3.52 2.62
CA LEU A 62 5.26 -2.81 2.91
C LEU A 62 5.19 -2.38 4.37
N VAL A 63 5.59 -3.26 5.29
CA VAL A 63 5.60 -2.95 6.71
C VAL A 63 6.59 -1.82 7.00
N ALA A 64 7.74 -1.82 6.34
CA ALA A 64 8.73 -0.76 6.50
C ALA A 64 8.15 0.59 6.10
N ASP A 65 7.43 0.63 4.97
CA ASP A 65 6.80 1.86 4.52
C ASP A 65 5.72 2.32 5.49
N LEU A 66 4.96 1.38 6.03
CA LEU A 66 3.91 1.71 6.98
C LEU A 66 4.52 2.34 8.24
N VAL A 67 5.62 1.80 8.72
CA VAL A 67 6.29 2.36 9.89
C VAL A 67 6.79 3.76 9.60
N LEU A 68 7.37 3.98 8.42
CA LEU A 68 7.85 5.30 8.04
C LEU A 68 6.72 6.32 7.95
N GLU A 69 5.56 5.88 7.45
CA GLU A 69 4.41 6.78 7.34
C GLU A 69 3.90 7.21 8.70
N GLU A 70 4.05 6.35 9.71
CA GLU A 70 3.56 6.65 11.05
C GLU A 70 4.51 7.51 11.86
N LEU A 71 5.74 7.65 11.39
CA LEU A 71 6.68 8.53 12.05
C LEU A 71 6.44 9.97 11.67
#